data_8412c79ebe42c171ea42cb41be4b4b82
#
_entry.id   8412c79ebe42c171ea42cb41be4b4b82
#
_cell.length_a   1.000
_cell.length_b   1.000
_cell.length_c   1.000
_cell.angle_alpha   90.00
_cell.angle_beta   90.00
_cell.angle_gamma   90.00
#
_symmetry.space_group_name_H-M   'P 1'
#
loop_
_entity.id
_entity.type
_entity.pdbx_description
1 polymer ?
#
loop_
_entity_poly.entity_id
_entity_poly.type
_entity_poly.pdbx_seq_one_letter_code
_entity_poly.pdbx_strand_id
1 'polypeptide(L)'
;MKFTRTKTLCSFALICLLVLGSPLPITQAQTVEPVDYAMIGKIREEGLQRSQVMDHISWLSDVYGPRLTGSPAIKQASQWAQKKFKEWGLANIHEEEWPFGKGWSLVRFSAHMTEPQVSPLIGYPKSWTPGTNGLITADVVYVPIQTEADFQKYRGKLKDKIVLLQAARDVKMLEGRIVLRMNEADIKEAETTPIPAPRTARRGGADESSEGQGFQRAMNLQRKIQEFLLAEGVAAVFDRGSDNFMAAGGSDLSWQTQHTDGGTIFVQSGGPRDQNAGKVPPQVVLAVEHYNRMIRILEKGVPVKAELNIQAQFHDEAGKNGFNLIAEIPGTDLRDEVVIIGAHFDSHHSGTGATDNATGSAAMMEALRILRAVGAKPRRTIRLGLWGGEEEGLLGSRAYVKEHFGDPATMKLLPEHEKLAAYFNIDNGTGRIRGIWSQNNLAVQKIFAQWMEPLKDLGVTLVSPRPVTSTDHLSFDAVGLPGFQFIQERLEYNSRTHHSNMDTVDHVQRDDMVQMATVVAVFAYNAAMRNEKLPRKALPAPSPQRRPE
;
A
#
# COMPACT_ATOMS: atom_id res chain seq x y z
N MET A 1 62.43 24.46 -72.86
CA MET A 1 62.85 25.59 -72.01
C MET A 1 62.18 25.50 -70.69
N LYS A 2 62.94 25.18 -69.65
CA LYS A 2 62.93 25.69 -68.26
C LYS A 2 61.62 25.68 -67.46
N PHE A 3 61.63 24.79 -66.49
CA PHE A 3 61.39 25.02 -65.03
C PHE A 3 59.92 25.25 -64.60
N THR A 4 59.42 24.58 -63.59
CA THR A 4 59.96 24.32 -62.23
C THR A 4 59.18 23.23 -61.55
N ARG A 5 59.88 22.18 -61.11
CA ARG A 5 59.47 21.35 -59.98
C ARG A 5 59.72 22.13 -58.70
N THR A 6 58.76 22.14 -57.79
CA THR A 6 58.89 22.30 -56.30
C THR A 6 57.72 23.05 -55.72
N LYS A 7 56.63 22.33 -55.32
CA LYS A 7 55.63 22.78 -54.34
C LYS A 7 54.63 21.66 -53.96
N THR A 8 55.08 20.41 -53.88
CA THR A 8 54.15 19.32 -53.53
C THR A 8 54.63 18.44 -52.35
N LEU A 9 55.60 18.90 -51.55
CA LEU A 9 56.11 18.09 -50.43
C LEU A 9 55.79 18.64 -49.01
N CYS A 10 55.18 19.82 -48.90
CA CYS A 10 54.87 20.38 -47.56
C CYS A 10 53.42 20.16 -47.05
N SER A 11 52.54 19.65 -47.93
CA SER A 11 51.10 19.46 -47.51
C SER A 11 50.80 18.08 -46.92
N PHE A 12 51.67 17.09 -47.05
CA PHE A 12 51.46 15.74 -46.54
C PHE A 12 51.99 15.53 -45.12
N ALA A 13 52.89 16.37 -44.63
CA ALA A 13 53.40 16.26 -43.24
C ALA A 13 52.49 16.91 -42.19
N LEU A 14 51.61 17.81 -42.61
CA LEU A 14 50.70 18.51 -41.64
C LEU A 14 49.40 17.76 -41.38
N ILE A 15 49.01 16.83 -42.24
CA ILE A 15 47.80 16.00 -42.08
C ILE A 15 48.05 14.80 -41.15
N CYS A 16 49.27 14.28 -41.06
CA CYS A 16 49.57 13.17 -40.13
C CYS A 16 49.73 13.58 -38.66
N LEU A 17 49.96 14.88 -38.37
CA LEU A 17 50.08 15.33 -36.96
C LEU A 17 48.74 15.71 -36.29
N LEU A 18 47.66 15.87 -37.05
CA LEU A 18 46.34 16.17 -36.54
C LEU A 18 45.49 14.93 -36.18
N VAL A 19 45.92 13.73 -36.56
CA VAL A 19 45.23 12.48 -36.27
C VAL A 19 45.72 11.82 -34.96
N LEU A 20 46.85 12.26 -34.40
CA LEU A 20 47.41 11.69 -33.17
C LEU A 20 46.95 12.39 -31.87
N GLY A 21 46.09 13.40 -31.98
CA GLY A 21 45.62 14.18 -30.82
C GLY A 21 44.15 14.05 -30.46
N SER A 22 43.36 13.19 -31.10
CA SER A 22 41.98 12.91 -30.64
C SER A 22 42.06 11.99 -29.42
N PRO A 23 41.60 12.41 -28.23
CA PRO A 23 41.49 11.49 -27.13
C PRO A 23 40.55 10.36 -27.56
N LEU A 24 41.07 9.13 -27.58
CA LEU A 24 40.24 7.94 -27.71
C LEU A 24 39.13 8.08 -26.67
N PRO A 25 37.87 7.87 -27.02
CA PRO A 25 36.79 7.86 -26.01
C PRO A 25 37.21 6.79 -25.01
N ILE A 26 37.44 7.20 -23.76
CA ILE A 26 37.56 6.29 -22.63
C ILE A 26 36.18 5.62 -22.55
N THR A 27 36.06 4.45 -23.18
CA THR A 27 34.94 3.55 -22.91
C THR A 27 35.07 3.20 -21.45
N GLN A 28 34.27 3.87 -20.60
CA GLN A 28 34.06 3.40 -19.25
C GLN A 28 33.64 1.94 -19.36
N ALA A 29 34.53 1.05 -18.92
CA ALA A 29 34.20 -0.36 -18.81
C ALA A 29 32.91 -0.42 -17.98
N GLN A 30 31.86 -0.98 -18.57
CA GLN A 30 30.63 -1.23 -17.83
C GLN A 30 31.01 -2.12 -16.67
N THR A 31 30.97 -1.57 -15.44
CA THR A 31 31.18 -2.36 -14.24
C THR A 31 30.01 -3.35 -14.17
N VAL A 32 30.34 -4.63 -14.38
CA VAL A 32 29.39 -5.72 -14.24
C VAL A 32 29.06 -5.83 -12.74
N GLU A 33 27.79 -5.74 -12.39
CA GLU A 33 27.35 -5.98 -11.00
C GLU A 33 27.72 -7.42 -10.61
N PRO A 34 28.41 -7.63 -9.49
CA PRO A 34 28.73 -8.97 -9.04
C PRO A 34 27.45 -9.68 -8.57
N VAL A 35 27.18 -10.84 -9.14
CA VAL A 35 26.04 -11.70 -8.77
C VAL A 35 26.58 -13.04 -8.30
N ASP A 36 26.27 -13.40 -7.05
CA ASP A 36 26.63 -14.71 -6.48
C ASP A 36 25.63 -15.79 -6.90
N TYR A 37 25.81 -16.34 -8.11
CA TYR A 37 24.93 -17.38 -8.65
C TYR A 37 24.85 -18.64 -7.77
N ALA A 38 25.90 -18.97 -7.02
CA ALA A 38 25.91 -20.14 -6.15
C ALA A 38 24.96 -19.94 -4.96
N MET A 39 25.01 -18.79 -4.30
CA MET A 39 24.10 -18.47 -3.21
C MET A 39 22.66 -18.24 -3.72
N ILE A 40 22.50 -17.58 -4.87
CA ILE A 40 21.16 -17.42 -5.48
C ILE A 40 20.55 -18.79 -5.80
N GLY A 41 21.33 -19.75 -6.29
CA GLY A 41 20.87 -21.13 -6.49
C GLY A 41 20.32 -21.76 -5.23
N LYS A 42 20.99 -21.60 -4.08
CA LYS A 42 20.52 -22.07 -2.77
C LYS A 42 19.25 -21.34 -2.31
N ILE A 43 19.21 -20.01 -2.48
CA ILE A 43 18.03 -19.19 -2.13
C ILE A 43 16.81 -19.65 -2.95
N ARG A 44 16.99 -19.89 -4.26
CA ARG A 44 15.93 -20.39 -5.14
C ARG A 44 15.47 -21.79 -4.74
N GLU A 45 16.39 -22.68 -4.45
CA GLU A 45 16.05 -24.05 -4.03
C GLU A 45 15.24 -24.03 -2.72
N GLU A 46 15.71 -23.28 -1.72
CA GLU A 46 15.00 -23.17 -0.43
C GLU A 46 13.64 -22.51 -0.61
N GLY A 47 13.58 -21.36 -1.30
CA GLY A 47 12.36 -20.60 -1.49
C GLY A 47 11.31 -21.32 -2.33
N LEU A 48 11.71 -21.95 -3.45
CA LEU A 48 10.76 -22.59 -4.35
C LEU A 48 10.29 -23.97 -3.87
N GLN A 49 11.12 -24.67 -3.08
CA GLN A 49 10.82 -26.06 -2.71
C GLN A 49 10.39 -26.24 -1.24
N ARG A 50 10.82 -25.36 -0.35
CA ARG A 50 10.61 -25.49 1.10
C ARG A 50 9.96 -24.25 1.72
N SER A 51 9.25 -23.46 0.90
CA SER A 51 8.58 -22.24 1.36
C SER A 51 7.50 -22.50 2.40
N GLN A 52 7.49 -21.67 3.43
CA GLN A 52 6.49 -21.64 4.48
C GLN A 52 5.55 -20.42 4.36
N VAL A 53 5.62 -19.69 3.25
CA VAL A 53 4.91 -18.41 3.08
C VAL A 53 3.39 -18.54 3.27
N MET A 54 2.78 -19.62 2.78
CA MET A 54 1.34 -19.85 2.94
C MET A 54 0.93 -20.07 4.39
N ASP A 55 1.77 -20.76 5.18
CA ASP A 55 1.54 -20.92 6.62
C ASP A 55 1.59 -19.55 7.33
N HIS A 56 2.55 -18.71 6.97
CA HIS A 56 2.64 -17.35 7.53
C HIS A 56 1.42 -16.50 7.18
N ILE A 57 0.93 -16.57 5.94
CA ILE A 57 -0.29 -15.86 5.51
C ILE A 57 -1.51 -16.34 6.30
N SER A 58 -1.69 -17.66 6.44
CA SER A 58 -2.82 -18.21 7.19
C SER A 58 -2.78 -17.79 8.66
N TRP A 59 -1.62 -17.77 9.30
CA TRP A 59 -1.50 -17.25 10.66
C TRP A 59 -1.85 -15.78 10.76
N LEU A 60 -1.32 -14.95 9.86
CA LEU A 60 -1.58 -13.51 9.88
C LEU A 60 -3.04 -13.16 9.53
N SER A 61 -3.66 -13.92 8.63
CA SER A 61 -4.99 -13.64 8.09
C SER A 61 -6.08 -14.44 8.81
N ASP A 62 -6.03 -15.78 8.79
CA ASP A 62 -7.10 -16.62 9.36
C ASP A 62 -7.12 -16.60 10.88
N VAL A 63 -5.95 -16.54 11.53
CA VAL A 63 -5.85 -16.63 13.00
C VAL A 63 -5.88 -15.25 13.66
N TYR A 64 -5.14 -14.29 13.11
CA TYR A 64 -4.99 -12.96 13.69
C TYR A 64 -5.63 -11.83 12.88
N GLY A 65 -6.23 -12.14 11.72
CA GLY A 65 -6.98 -11.15 10.95
C GLY A 65 -8.39 -10.89 11.50
N PRO A 66 -8.92 -9.70 11.25
CA PRO A 66 -8.25 -8.50 10.71
C PRO A 66 -7.28 -7.86 11.69
N ARG A 67 -6.23 -7.22 11.17
CA ARG A 67 -5.16 -6.61 11.96
C ARG A 67 -5.25 -5.08 11.95
N LEU A 68 -6.43 -4.55 12.23
CA LEU A 68 -6.62 -3.09 12.25
C LEU A 68 -5.64 -2.43 13.23
N THR A 69 -5.02 -1.33 12.82
CA THR A 69 -4.06 -0.60 13.64
C THR A 69 -4.65 -0.21 15.00
N GLY A 70 -3.89 -0.43 16.07
CA GLY A 70 -4.33 -0.18 17.44
C GLY A 70 -5.33 -1.20 18.00
N SER A 71 -5.67 -2.26 17.25
CA SER A 71 -6.51 -3.36 17.76
C SER A 71 -5.71 -4.40 18.54
N PRO A 72 -6.34 -5.20 19.41
CA PRO A 72 -5.67 -6.33 20.06
C PRO A 72 -5.15 -7.38 19.08
N ALA A 73 -5.80 -7.55 17.92
CA ALA A 73 -5.45 -8.57 16.93
C ALA A 73 -4.07 -8.32 16.30
N ILE A 74 -3.76 -7.08 15.89
CA ILE A 74 -2.44 -6.74 15.33
C ILE A 74 -1.32 -6.98 16.37
N LYS A 75 -1.61 -6.74 17.67
CA LYS A 75 -0.65 -7.00 18.75
C LYS A 75 -0.38 -8.49 18.93
N GLN A 76 -1.42 -9.33 18.85
CA GLN A 76 -1.29 -10.79 18.89
C GLN A 76 -0.52 -11.32 17.69
N ALA A 77 -0.79 -10.78 16.48
CA ALA A 77 -0.04 -11.10 15.27
C ALA A 77 1.46 -10.77 15.44
N SER A 78 1.77 -9.61 16.02
CA SER A 78 3.15 -9.21 16.31
C SER A 78 3.84 -10.17 17.29
N GLN A 79 3.17 -10.56 18.37
CA GLN A 79 3.73 -11.51 19.33
C GLN A 79 4.04 -12.86 18.68
N TRP A 80 3.17 -13.35 17.81
CA TRP A 80 3.41 -14.57 17.03
C TRP A 80 4.60 -14.39 16.08
N ALA A 81 4.67 -13.30 15.33
CA ALA A 81 5.77 -13.02 14.41
C ALA A 81 7.11 -12.93 15.15
N GLN A 82 7.18 -12.25 16.30
CA GLN A 82 8.37 -12.18 17.14
C GLN A 82 8.84 -13.56 17.61
N LYS A 83 7.90 -14.47 17.93
CA LYS A 83 8.23 -15.86 18.25
C LYS A 83 8.88 -16.57 17.07
N LYS A 84 8.31 -16.41 15.85
CA LYS A 84 8.89 -16.97 14.61
C LYS A 84 10.28 -16.41 14.32
N PHE A 85 10.49 -15.12 14.50
CA PHE A 85 11.80 -14.49 14.32
C PHE A 85 12.86 -15.06 15.27
N LYS A 86 12.48 -15.31 16.53
CA LYS A 86 13.37 -15.98 17.51
C LYS A 86 13.68 -17.42 17.09
N GLU A 87 12.70 -18.17 16.62
CA GLU A 87 12.87 -19.54 16.11
C GLU A 87 13.85 -19.57 14.92
N TRP A 88 13.83 -18.57 14.05
CA TRP A 88 14.75 -18.44 12.91
C TRP A 88 16.13 -17.87 13.30
N GLY A 89 16.32 -17.48 14.54
CA GLY A 89 17.57 -16.91 15.02
C GLY A 89 17.84 -15.50 14.46
N LEU A 90 16.80 -14.71 14.24
CA LEU A 90 16.95 -13.29 13.91
C LEU A 90 17.39 -12.50 15.15
N ALA A 91 18.04 -11.37 14.92
CA ALA A 91 18.50 -10.44 15.94
C ALA A 91 17.63 -9.18 16.00
N ASN A 92 17.83 -8.36 17.00
CA ASN A 92 17.23 -7.03 17.17
C ASN A 92 15.70 -7.04 16.99
N ILE A 93 15.03 -8.04 17.59
CA ILE A 93 13.58 -8.22 17.50
C ILE A 93 12.90 -7.31 18.51
N HIS A 94 12.16 -6.31 18.04
CA HIS A 94 11.44 -5.38 18.90
C HIS A 94 10.30 -4.67 18.16
N GLU A 95 9.42 -4.04 18.91
CA GLU A 95 8.43 -3.11 18.41
C GLU A 95 8.91 -1.68 18.63
N GLU A 96 8.75 -0.81 17.64
CA GLU A 96 8.95 0.63 17.75
C GLU A 96 7.61 1.32 17.80
N GLU A 97 7.25 1.82 18.97
CA GLU A 97 5.95 2.44 19.23
C GLU A 97 5.89 3.88 18.71
N TRP A 98 4.72 4.26 18.21
CA TRP A 98 4.43 5.62 17.79
C TRP A 98 2.98 6.01 18.14
N PRO A 99 2.67 7.33 18.29
CA PRO A 99 1.32 7.79 18.60
C PRO A 99 0.33 7.51 17.48
N PHE A 100 -0.78 6.82 17.78
CA PHE A 100 -1.83 6.52 16.80
C PHE A 100 -3.17 7.20 17.12
N GLY A 101 -3.62 7.13 18.36
CA GLY A 101 -4.95 7.53 18.78
C GLY A 101 -5.74 6.36 19.34
N LYS A 102 -7.07 6.35 19.15
CA LYS A 102 -7.92 5.26 19.62
C LYS A 102 -7.83 4.06 18.71
N GLY A 103 -7.54 2.89 19.27
CA GLY A 103 -7.77 1.62 18.59
C GLY A 103 -9.26 1.27 18.58
N TRP A 104 -9.65 0.34 17.71
CA TRP A 104 -11.01 -0.12 17.57
C TRP A 104 -11.06 -1.59 17.19
N SER A 105 -12.09 -2.30 17.65
CA SER A 105 -12.38 -3.66 17.19
C SER A 105 -13.89 -3.92 17.13
N LEU A 106 -14.28 -4.71 16.15
CA LEU A 106 -15.64 -5.23 16.02
C LEU A 106 -15.78 -6.49 16.86
N VAL A 107 -16.74 -6.51 17.80
CA VAL A 107 -17.03 -7.67 18.63
C VAL A 107 -18.16 -8.51 18.03
N ARG A 108 -19.21 -7.82 17.54
CA ARG A 108 -20.40 -8.46 16.95
C ARG A 108 -21.08 -7.51 15.98
N PHE A 109 -21.61 -8.08 14.90
CA PHE A 109 -22.48 -7.39 13.96
C PHE A 109 -23.60 -8.30 13.48
N SER A 110 -24.81 -7.76 13.42
CA SER A 110 -25.92 -8.35 12.68
C SER A 110 -26.87 -7.27 12.19
N ALA A 111 -27.42 -7.46 10.99
CA ALA A 111 -28.37 -6.56 10.39
C ALA A 111 -29.41 -7.35 9.57
N HIS A 112 -30.69 -7.01 9.71
CA HIS A 112 -31.79 -7.60 8.95
C HIS A 112 -32.77 -6.50 8.56
N MET A 113 -33.27 -6.54 7.33
CA MET A 113 -34.52 -5.86 7.00
C MET A 113 -35.67 -6.71 7.57
N THR A 114 -36.60 -6.11 8.32
CA THR A 114 -37.73 -6.82 8.94
C THR A 114 -39.05 -6.52 8.27
N GLU A 115 -39.19 -5.37 7.66
CA GLU A 115 -40.35 -4.98 6.85
C GLU A 115 -39.87 -4.40 5.51
N PRO A 116 -40.59 -4.63 4.40
CA PRO A 116 -41.85 -5.40 4.26
C PRO A 116 -41.65 -6.92 4.26
N GLN A 117 -40.41 -7.41 4.22
CA GLN A 117 -40.07 -8.84 4.27
C GLN A 117 -38.78 -9.02 5.06
N VAL A 118 -38.70 -10.08 5.85
CA VAL A 118 -37.47 -10.44 6.54
C VAL A 118 -36.39 -10.85 5.53
N SER A 119 -35.23 -10.20 5.63
CA SER A 119 -34.08 -10.48 4.78
C SER A 119 -32.80 -10.11 5.52
N PRO A 120 -31.77 -10.98 5.56
CA PRO A 120 -30.47 -10.59 6.08
C PRO A 120 -29.89 -9.45 5.24
N LEU A 121 -29.18 -8.54 5.88
CA LEU A 121 -28.44 -7.46 5.23
C LEU A 121 -26.95 -7.76 5.33
N ILE A 122 -26.31 -7.98 4.20
CA ILE A 122 -24.87 -8.16 4.14
C ILE A 122 -24.22 -6.78 4.22
N GLY A 123 -23.33 -6.61 5.18
CA GLY A 123 -22.65 -5.34 5.41
C GLY A 123 -21.61 -5.43 6.50
N TYR A 124 -20.94 -4.31 6.76
CA TYR A 124 -19.95 -4.16 7.80
C TYR A 124 -20.03 -2.77 8.44
N PRO A 125 -19.94 -2.66 9.79
CA PRO A 125 -19.75 -1.36 10.42
C PRO A 125 -18.48 -0.71 9.91
N LYS A 126 -18.48 0.60 9.74
CA LYS A 126 -17.25 1.34 9.48
C LYS A 126 -16.37 1.33 10.73
N SER A 127 -15.05 1.28 10.56
CA SER A 127 -14.12 1.36 11.70
C SER A 127 -14.28 2.68 12.46
N TRP A 128 -13.99 2.68 13.76
CA TRP A 128 -14.17 3.80 14.69
C TRP A 128 -15.61 4.31 14.80
N THR A 129 -16.60 3.51 14.38
CA THR A 129 -18.00 3.78 14.66
C THR A 129 -18.39 3.23 16.04
N PRO A 130 -19.29 3.91 16.78
CA PRO A 130 -19.80 3.37 18.06
C PRO A 130 -20.75 2.18 17.83
N GLY A 131 -20.95 1.40 18.87
CA GLY A 131 -22.00 0.38 18.92
C GLY A 131 -23.41 0.95 19.05
N THR A 132 -24.43 0.07 18.93
CA THR A 132 -25.85 0.40 19.01
C THR A 132 -26.45 0.22 20.43
N ASN A 133 -25.64 -0.03 21.46
CA ASN A 133 -26.15 -0.34 22.83
C ASN A 133 -27.16 -1.49 22.86
N GLY A 134 -26.91 -2.55 22.11
CA GLY A 134 -27.79 -3.70 21.97
C GLY A 134 -28.50 -3.74 20.61
N LEU A 135 -29.49 -4.63 20.50
CA LEU A 135 -30.32 -4.74 19.31
C LEU A 135 -31.30 -3.56 19.24
N ILE A 136 -31.28 -2.86 18.11
CA ILE A 136 -32.25 -1.81 17.79
C ILE A 136 -33.14 -2.26 16.64
N THR A 137 -34.39 -1.84 16.61
CA THR A 137 -35.32 -1.97 15.48
C THR A 137 -35.84 -0.58 15.15
N ALA A 138 -35.64 -0.13 13.92
CA ALA A 138 -35.98 1.23 13.53
C ALA A 138 -36.52 1.31 12.11
N ASP A 139 -37.32 2.34 11.84
CA ASP A 139 -37.73 2.68 10.48
C ASP A 139 -36.51 3.17 9.70
N VAL A 140 -36.41 2.73 8.45
CA VAL A 140 -35.41 3.18 7.50
C VAL A 140 -35.99 4.31 6.65
N VAL A 141 -35.28 5.44 6.60
CA VAL A 141 -35.73 6.62 5.86
C VAL A 141 -34.68 7.11 4.88
N TYR A 142 -35.11 7.54 3.71
CA TYR A 142 -34.22 8.14 2.71
C TYR A 142 -34.12 9.65 2.93
N VAL A 143 -32.92 10.13 3.14
CA VAL A 143 -32.60 11.50 3.59
C VAL A 143 -31.48 12.07 2.70
N PRO A 144 -31.76 12.37 1.42
CA PRO A 144 -30.75 12.94 0.54
C PRO A 144 -30.39 14.36 0.99
N ILE A 145 -29.13 14.55 1.42
CA ILE A 145 -28.56 15.83 1.79
C ILE A 145 -27.45 16.16 0.80
N GLN A 146 -27.63 17.17 -0.02
CA GLN A 146 -26.65 17.66 -0.99
C GLN A 146 -26.05 19.01 -0.60
N THR A 147 -26.78 19.77 0.22
CA THR A 147 -26.39 21.10 0.71
C THR A 147 -26.82 21.31 2.15
N GLU A 148 -26.26 22.28 2.82
CA GLU A 148 -26.67 22.65 4.18
C GLU A 148 -28.14 23.11 4.26
N ALA A 149 -28.71 23.65 3.19
CA ALA A 149 -30.11 24.05 3.16
C ALA A 149 -31.06 22.86 3.32
N ASP A 150 -30.62 21.66 2.93
CA ASP A 150 -31.45 20.44 3.06
C ASP A 150 -31.68 20.05 4.53
N PHE A 151 -30.83 20.47 5.48
CA PHE A 151 -31.02 20.18 6.90
C PHE A 151 -32.40 20.64 7.41
N GLN A 152 -32.91 21.76 6.92
CA GLN A 152 -34.21 22.29 7.34
C GLN A 152 -35.37 21.33 7.00
N LYS A 153 -35.28 20.58 5.93
CA LYS A 153 -36.31 19.60 5.51
C LYS A 153 -36.49 18.46 6.51
N TYR A 154 -35.40 18.11 7.22
CA TYR A 154 -35.31 16.92 8.05
C TYR A 154 -35.22 17.21 9.53
N ARG A 155 -35.06 18.47 9.91
CA ARG A 155 -34.93 18.89 11.32
C ARG A 155 -36.09 18.42 12.17
N GLY A 156 -35.77 17.73 13.29
CA GLY A 156 -36.75 17.17 14.25
C GLY A 156 -37.49 15.92 13.76
N LYS A 157 -37.07 15.30 12.64
CA LYS A 157 -37.77 14.16 12.04
C LYS A 157 -36.98 12.85 12.05
N LEU A 158 -35.70 12.88 12.44
CA LEU A 158 -34.78 11.75 12.26
C LEU A 158 -34.49 10.97 13.55
N LYS A 159 -35.05 11.40 14.68
CA LYS A 159 -34.81 10.72 15.95
C LYS A 159 -35.17 9.24 15.86
N ASP A 160 -34.27 8.37 16.35
CA ASP A 160 -34.40 6.92 16.39
C ASP A 160 -34.62 6.25 15.01
N LYS A 161 -34.29 6.93 13.89
CA LYS A 161 -34.37 6.37 12.54
C LYS A 161 -33.02 5.86 12.05
N ILE A 162 -33.04 4.86 11.17
CA ILE A 162 -31.89 4.49 10.34
C ILE A 162 -31.99 5.30 9.04
N VAL A 163 -30.92 6.03 8.70
CA VAL A 163 -30.95 6.94 7.54
C VAL A 163 -30.12 6.41 6.36
N LEU A 164 -30.67 6.55 5.16
CA LEU A 164 -30.00 6.36 3.88
C LEU A 164 -29.72 7.73 3.28
N LEU A 165 -28.46 8.10 3.09
CA LEU A 165 -28.08 9.45 2.65
C LEU A 165 -27.92 9.59 1.14
N GLN A 166 -27.70 8.49 0.45
CA GLN A 166 -27.33 8.48 -0.98
C GLN A 166 -28.44 7.84 -1.81
N ALA A 167 -28.57 8.28 -3.07
CA ALA A 167 -29.41 7.59 -4.04
C ALA A 167 -28.89 6.18 -4.35
N ALA A 168 -29.70 5.35 -4.95
CA ALA A 168 -29.27 4.06 -5.47
C ALA A 168 -28.04 4.22 -6.37
N ARG A 169 -27.12 3.26 -6.33
CA ARG A 169 -25.92 3.20 -7.16
C ARG A 169 -26.09 2.14 -8.24
N ASP A 170 -25.74 2.46 -9.46
CA ASP A 170 -25.74 1.47 -10.54
C ASP A 170 -24.68 0.40 -10.27
N VAL A 171 -25.07 -0.84 -10.43
CA VAL A 171 -24.16 -1.99 -10.47
C VAL A 171 -23.87 -2.28 -11.93
N LYS A 172 -22.65 -1.97 -12.35
CA LYS A 172 -22.22 -2.22 -13.72
C LYS A 172 -21.93 -3.70 -13.93
N MET A 173 -22.20 -4.20 -15.13
CA MET A 173 -21.74 -5.52 -15.54
C MET A 173 -20.22 -5.54 -15.62
N LEU A 174 -19.62 -6.71 -15.30
CA LEU A 174 -18.19 -6.92 -15.50
C LEU A 174 -17.85 -6.87 -16.99
N GLU A 175 -16.92 -6.01 -17.33
CA GLU A 175 -16.40 -5.86 -18.69
C GLU A 175 -14.88 -5.91 -18.67
N GLY A 176 -14.27 -6.48 -19.71
CA GLY A 176 -12.82 -6.58 -19.84
C GLY A 176 -12.21 -7.73 -19.05
N ARG A 177 -10.95 -7.57 -18.69
CA ARG A 177 -10.17 -8.60 -17.97
C ARG A 177 -10.54 -8.59 -16.50
N ILE A 178 -11.01 -9.72 -15.99
CA ILE A 178 -11.36 -9.88 -14.56
C ILE A 178 -10.11 -10.19 -13.74
N VAL A 179 -9.23 -11.04 -14.27
CA VAL A 179 -7.96 -11.40 -13.62
C VAL A 179 -6.80 -10.80 -14.42
N LEU A 180 -6.04 -9.93 -13.79
CA LEU A 180 -4.95 -9.18 -14.43
C LEU A 180 -3.61 -9.90 -14.26
N ARG A 181 -3.42 -10.99 -15.03
CA ARG A 181 -2.09 -11.55 -15.32
C ARG A 181 -1.42 -10.70 -16.40
N MET A 182 -0.17 -10.31 -16.20
CA MET A 182 0.57 -9.52 -17.19
C MET A 182 1.01 -10.40 -18.37
N ASN A 183 0.61 -10.02 -19.56
CA ASN A 183 1.12 -10.58 -20.81
C ASN A 183 2.29 -9.74 -21.35
N GLU A 184 2.86 -10.13 -22.49
CA GLU A 184 3.99 -9.41 -23.11
C GLU A 184 3.65 -7.96 -23.48
N ALA A 185 2.41 -7.69 -23.90
CA ALA A 185 1.99 -6.33 -24.21
C ALA A 185 1.92 -5.45 -22.96
N ASP A 186 1.42 -5.98 -21.84
CA ASP A 186 1.35 -5.29 -20.54
C ASP A 186 2.78 -4.98 -20.02
N ILE A 187 3.72 -5.92 -20.19
CA ILE A 187 5.14 -5.71 -19.83
C ILE A 187 5.74 -4.59 -20.67
N LYS A 188 5.54 -4.65 -21.98
CA LYS A 188 6.02 -3.61 -22.89
C LYS A 188 5.40 -2.24 -22.60
N GLU A 189 4.12 -2.19 -22.27
CA GLU A 189 3.46 -0.96 -21.86
C GLU A 189 4.12 -0.37 -20.59
N ALA A 190 4.39 -1.19 -19.58
CA ALA A 190 5.05 -0.75 -18.34
C ALA A 190 6.49 -0.25 -18.55
N GLU A 191 7.20 -0.81 -19.56
CA GLU A 191 8.56 -0.37 -19.94
C GLU A 191 8.56 0.94 -20.73
N THR A 192 7.61 1.09 -21.65
CA THR A 192 7.65 2.13 -22.69
C THR A 192 6.76 3.33 -22.41
N THR A 193 5.76 3.20 -21.52
CA THR A 193 4.89 4.32 -21.18
C THR A 193 5.69 5.44 -20.54
N PRO A 194 5.59 6.68 -21.06
CA PRO A 194 6.37 7.80 -20.54
C PRO A 194 6.18 8.03 -19.05
N ILE A 195 7.23 8.47 -18.39
CA ILE A 195 7.14 8.94 -17.01
C ILE A 195 6.16 10.10 -17.00
N PRO A 196 5.10 10.08 -16.16
CA PRO A 196 4.20 11.22 -16.06
C PRO A 196 5.00 12.48 -15.73
N ALA A 197 4.71 13.56 -16.44
CA ALA A 197 5.31 14.84 -16.09
C ALA A 197 5.07 15.10 -14.58
N PRO A 198 6.08 15.61 -13.84
CA PRO A 198 5.87 15.98 -12.47
C PRO A 198 4.65 16.91 -12.43
N ARG A 199 3.61 16.53 -11.66
CA ARG A 199 2.59 17.53 -11.32
C ARG A 199 3.37 18.65 -10.68
N THR A 200 3.53 19.75 -11.40
CA THR A 200 4.16 20.93 -10.83
C THR A 200 3.36 21.24 -9.59
N ALA A 201 3.95 20.93 -8.43
CA ALA A 201 3.40 21.38 -7.17
C ALA A 201 3.26 22.90 -7.33
N ARG A 202 2.04 23.37 -7.54
CA ARG A 202 1.78 24.81 -7.55
C ARG A 202 2.28 25.29 -6.20
N ARG A 203 3.41 25.97 -6.25
CA ARG A 203 4.01 26.63 -5.10
C ARG A 203 2.96 27.60 -4.54
N GLY A 204 2.54 27.32 -3.32
CA GLY A 204 1.81 28.28 -2.53
C GLY A 204 0.44 27.77 -2.09
N GLY A 205 0.28 27.69 -0.79
CA GLY A 205 -1.00 27.72 -0.09
C GLY A 205 -1.99 26.62 -0.42
N ALA A 206 -2.96 26.40 0.45
CA ALA A 206 -4.09 25.51 0.20
C ALA A 206 -4.52 25.59 -1.26
N ASP A 207 -4.57 24.43 -1.93
CA ASP A 207 -4.82 24.31 -3.38
C ASP A 207 -6.02 25.19 -3.78
N GLU A 208 -5.73 26.39 -4.32
CA GLU A 208 -6.75 27.32 -4.80
C GLU A 208 -7.35 26.89 -6.14
N SER A 209 -6.98 25.70 -6.65
CA SER A 209 -7.65 25.12 -7.80
C SER A 209 -9.14 24.90 -7.48
N SER A 210 -9.98 25.00 -8.49
CA SER A 210 -11.41 24.71 -8.37
C SER A 210 -11.67 23.29 -7.84
N GLU A 211 -10.76 22.33 -8.11
CA GLU A 211 -10.82 20.96 -7.62
C GLU A 211 -10.48 20.84 -6.13
N GLY A 212 -9.42 21.51 -5.65
CA GLY A 212 -9.06 21.52 -4.22
C GLY A 212 -10.12 22.21 -3.36
N GLN A 213 -10.70 23.31 -3.83
CA GLN A 213 -11.82 23.96 -3.16
C GLN A 213 -13.07 23.08 -3.16
N GLY A 214 -13.33 22.35 -4.25
CA GLY A 214 -14.43 21.38 -4.35
C GLY A 214 -14.28 20.28 -3.32
N PHE A 215 -13.10 19.70 -3.19
CA PHE A 215 -12.81 18.65 -2.21
C PHE A 215 -12.97 19.16 -0.77
N GLN A 216 -12.43 20.32 -0.43
CA GLN A 216 -12.58 20.91 0.91
C GLN A 216 -14.06 21.21 1.25
N ARG A 217 -14.84 21.70 0.28
CA ARG A 217 -16.29 21.90 0.47
C ARG A 217 -17.02 20.58 0.73
N ALA A 218 -16.68 19.54 -0.02
CA ALA A 218 -17.26 18.20 0.17
C ALA A 218 -16.94 17.66 1.57
N MET A 219 -15.68 17.73 2.02
CA MET A 219 -15.26 17.31 3.36
C MET A 219 -15.97 18.10 4.46
N ASN A 220 -16.08 19.43 4.31
CA ASN A 220 -16.80 20.26 5.27
C ASN A 220 -18.30 19.93 5.31
N LEU A 221 -18.92 19.65 4.19
CA LEU A 221 -20.33 19.24 4.15
C LEU A 221 -20.51 17.88 4.83
N GLN A 222 -19.62 16.91 4.57
CA GLN A 222 -19.66 15.61 5.23
C GLN A 222 -19.57 15.73 6.76
N ARG A 223 -18.65 16.53 7.28
CA ARG A 223 -18.55 16.81 8.71
C ARG A 223 -19.86 17.41 9.27
N LYS A 224 -20.43 18.41 8.62
CA LYS A 224 -21.69 19.01 9.02
C LYS A 224 -22.87 18.04 8.97
N ILE A 225 -22.90 17.13 7.99
CA ILE A 225 -23.91 16.04 7.94
C ILE A 225 -23.78 15.15 9.18
N GLN A 226 -22.58 14.73 9.54
CA GLN A 226 -22.37 13.89 10.73
C GLN A 226 -22.82 14.61 12.01
N GLU A 227 -22.45 15.89 12.17
CA GLU A 227 -22.88 16.72 13.30
C GLU A 227 -24.41 16.87 13.36
N PHE A 228 -25.05 17.11 12.21
CA PHE A 228 -26.51 17.21 12.11
C PHE A 228 -27.20 15.91 12.48
N LEU A 229 -26.78 14.77 11.94
CA LEU A 229 -27.37 13.46 12.22
C LEU A 229 -27.21 13.07 13.69
N LEU A 230 -26.06 13.38 14.29
CA LEU A 230 -25.84 13.16 15.71
C LEU A 230 -26.78 14.02 16.56
N ALA A 231 -26.95 15.30 16.21
CA ALA A 231 -27.86 16.22 16.90
C ALA A 231 -29.34 15.81 16.77
N GLU A 232 -29.74 15.25 15.63
CA GLU A 232 -31.06 14.69 15.39
C GLU A 232 -31.32 13.39 16.17
N GLY A 233 -30.28 12.73 16.69
CA GLY A 233 -30.40 11.47 17.42
C GLY A 233 -30.76 10.29 16.50
N VAL A 234 -30.17 10.19 15.32
CA VAL A 234 -30.39 9.04 14.43
C VAL A 234 -29.90 7.74 15.09
N ALA A 235 -30.58 6.65 14.85
CA ALA A 235 -30.19 5.34 15.36
C ALA A 235 -28.94 4.80 14.68
N ALA A 236 -28.84 4.96 13.34
CA ALA A 236 -27.68 4.59 12.54
C ALA A 236 -27.74 5.21 11.14
N VAL A 237 -26.63 5.13 10.44
CA VAL A 237 -26.48 5.48 9.02
C VAL A 237 -26.15 4.21 8.23
N PHE A 238 -26.92 3.93 7.19
CA PHE A 238 -26.56 2.93 6.19
C PHE A 238 -25.96 3.61 4.97
N ASP A 239 -24.83 3.09 4.53
CA ASP A 239 -24.06 3.57 3.38
C ASP A 239 -24.09 2.51 2.27
N ARG A 240 -24.21 2.94 1.02
CA ARG A 240 -24.21 2.05 -0.15
C ARG A 240 -22.80 1.59 -0.57
N GLY A 241 -21.76 2.06 0.12
CA GLY A 241 -20.39 1.91 -0.31
C GLY A 241 -20.05 2.73 -1.56
N SER A 242 -18.83 2.62 -1.97
CA SER A 242 -18.32 3.20 -3.22
C SER A 242 -17.81 2.09 -4.13
N ASP A 243 -17.64 2.38 -5.42
CA ASP A 243 -16.78 1.58 -6.26
C ASP A 243 -15.34 1.72 -5.75
N ASN A 244 -14.53 0.70 -5.95
CA ASN A 244 -13.11 0.83 -5.69
C ASN A 244 -12.56 2.00 -6.50
N PHE A 245 -11.90 2.95 -5.82
CA PHE A 245 -11.35 4.14 -6.49
C PHE A 245 -10.33 3.79 -7.58
N MET A 246 -9.64 2.65 -7.48
CA MET A 246 -8.72 2.16 -8.50
C MET A 246 -9.45 1.72 -9.78
N ALA A 247 -10.70 1.29 -9.67
CA ALA A 247 -11.55 1.01 -10.82
C ALA A 247 -12.04 2.29 -11.55
N ALA A 248 -12.01 3.42 -10.87
CA ALA A 248 -12.47 4.71 -11.42
C ALA A 248 -11.41 5.44 -12.27
N GLY A 249 -10.41 4.75 -12.79
CA GLY A 249 -9.39 5.34 -13.68
C GLY A 249 -8.15 5.87 -12.97
N GLY A 250 -7.77 5.27 -11.85
CA GLY A 250 -6.59 5.67 -11.08
C GLY A 250 -5.24 5.36 -11.74
N SER A 251 -5.21 4.65 -12.88
CA SER A 251 -3.97 4.34 -13.60
C SER A 251 -4.09 4.62 -15.09
N ASP A 252 -3.00 5.08 -15.68
CA ASP A 252 -2.79 5.22 -17.12
C ASP A 252 -2.24 3.92 -17.76
N LEU A 253 -2.08 2.85 -16.97
CA LEU A 253 -1.64 1.54 -17.42
C LEU A 253 -2.84 0.59 -17.50
N SER A 254 -3.05 -0.01 -18.67
CA SER A 254 -4.26 -0.81 -18.96
C SER A 254 -4.40 -2.02 -18.04
N TRP A 255 -3.30 -2.65 -17.66
CA TRP A 255 -3.28 -3.82 -16.79
C TRP A 255 -3.50 -3.53 -15.30
N GLN A 256 -3.62 -2.25 -14.93
CA GLN A 256 -3.95 -1.83 -13.55
C GLN A 256 -5.40 -1.39 -13.40
N THR A 257 -6.14 -1.28 -14.49
CA THR A 257 -7.54 -0.82 -14.46
C THR A 257 -8.49 -2.02 -14.42
N GLN A 258 -9.35 -2.08 -13.41
CA GLN A 258 -10.35 -3.11 -13.24
C GLN A 258 -11.69 -2.52 -12.82
N HIS A 259 -12.77 -3.22 -13.16
CA HIS A 259 -14.11 -2.89 -12.71
C HIS A 259 -14.48 -3.69 -11.47
N THR A 260 -15.21 -3.06 -10.55
CA THR A 260 -15.77 -3.70 -9.36
C THR A 260 -17.02 -4.51 -9.74
N ASP A 261 -17.17 -5.71 -9.22
CA ASP A 261 -18.40 -6.47 -9.33
C ASP A 261 -19.37 -6.19 -8.17
N GLY A 262 -20.63 -6.53 -8.35
CA GLY A 262 -21.63 -6.53 -7.28
C GLY A 262 -21.28 -7.55 -6.19
N GLY A 263 -21.78 -7.35 -4.96
CA GLY A 263 -21.51 -8.20 -3.81
C GLY A 263 -20.22 -7.86 -3.05
N THR A 264 -19.28 -7.16 -3.67
CA THR A 264 -18.07 -6.67 -3.01
C THR A 264 -18.37 -5.41 -2.18
N ILE A 265 -17.95 -5.41 -0.92
CA ILE A 265 -18.20 -4.31 0.01
C ILE A 265 -16.87 -3.66 0.40
N PHE A 266 -16.65 -2.45 -0.09
CA PHE A 266 -15.50 -1.63 0.28
C PHE A 266 -15.83 -0.82 1.53
N VAL A 267 -15.08 -1.01 2.61
CA VAL A 267 -15.34 -0.41 3.91
C VAL A 267 -14.22 0.56 4.27
N GLN A 268 -14.60 1.80 4.49
CA GLN A 268 -13.70 2.85 4.95
C GLN A 268 -13.94 3.18 6.42
N SER A 269 -13.07 3.99 7.03
CA SER A 269 -13.29 4.47 8.39
C SER A 269 -14.52 5.38 8.46
N GLY A 270 -15.28 5.27 9.55
CA GLY A 270 -16.51 6.03 9.78
C GLY A 270 -16.39 7.08 10.87
N GLY A 271 -15.45 6.91 11.78
CA GLY A 271 -15.25 7.81 12.90
C GLY A 271 -13.82 8.28 13.07
N PRO A 272 -13.63 9.34 13.84
CA PRO A 272 -12.31 9.88 14.11
C PRO A 272 -11.56 9.04 15.14
N ARG A 273 -10.25 8.94 14.97
CA ARG A 273 -9.31 8.25 15.87
C ARG A 273 -8.80 9.13 17.00
N ASP A 274 -8.81 10.44 16.82
CA ASP A 274 -8.30 11.37 17.82
C ASP A 274 -9.10 11.27 19.13
N GLN A 275 -8.40 11.32 20.26
CA GLN A 275 -9.03 11.21 21.58
C GLN A 275 -10.05 12.32 21.86
N ASN A 276 -9.80 13.51 21.31
CA ASN A 276 -10.62 14.69 21.51
C ASN A 276 -11.61 14.96 20.37
N ALA A 277 -11.68 14.07 19.38
CA ALA A 277 -12.57 14.26 18.24
C ALA A 277 -14.04 14.07 18.61
N GLY A 278 -14.92 14.72 17.84
CA GLY A 278 -16.38 14.64 17.99
C GLY A 278 -16.90 13.20 17.81
N LYS A 279 -18.08 12.95 18.39
CA LYS A 279 -18.79 11.68 18.20
C LYS A 279 -19.42 11.62 16.81
N VAL A 280 -19.64 10.40 16.32
CA VAL A 280 -20.40 10.10 15.10
C VAL A 280 -21.51 9.09 15.45
N PRO A 281 -22.60 9.02 14.67
CA PRO A 281 -23.59 7.96 14.84
C PRO A 281 -23.00 6.60 14.39
N PRO A 282 -23.61 5.47 14.78
CA PRO A 282 -23.28 4.16 14.21
C PRO A 282 -23.41 4.16 12.68
N GLN A 283 -22.44 3.63 11.96
CA GLN A 283 -22.40 3.62 10.50
C GLN A 283 -22.11 2.22 9.96
N VAL A 284 -22.85 1.80 8.95
CA VAL A 284 -22.72 0.49 8.30
C VAL A 284 -22.67 0.67 6.80
N VAL A 285 -21.68 0.07 6.16
CA VAL A 285 -21.68 -0.10 4.71
C VAL A 285 -22.41 -1.39 4.39
N LEU A 286 -23.39 -1.32 3.50
CA LEU A 286 -24.14 -2.48 3.01
C LEU A 286 -23.68 -2.86 1.63
N ALA A 287 -23.86 -4.14 1.27
CA ALA A 287 -23.83 -4.55 -0.12
C ALA A 287 -24.80 -3.68 -0.91
N VAL A 288 -24.34 -3.18 -2.05
CA VAL A 288 -25.09 -2.20 -2.86
C VAL A 288 -26.47 -2.71 -3.25
N GLU A 289 -26.61 -4.02 -3.47
CA GLU A 289 -27.87 -4.68 -3.82
C GLU A 289 -28.91 -4.53 -2.68
N HIS A 290 -28.50 -4.69 -1.43
CA HIS A 290 -29.35 -4.52 -0.27
C HIS A 290 -29.73 -3.05 -0.06
N TYR A 291 -28.77 -2.16 -0.18
CA TYR A 291 -29.00 -0.72 -0.09
C TYR A 291 -29.99 -0.25 -1.17
N ASN A 292 -29.71 -0.57 -2.43
CA ASN A 292 -30.55 -0.20 -3.57
C ASN A 292 -31.96 -0.78 -3.47
N ARG A 293 -32.11 -2.01 -2.93
CA ARG A 293 -33.42 -2.61 -2.70
C ARG A 293 -34.26 -1.77 -1.75
N MET A 294 -33.68 -1.33 -0.64
CA MET A 294 -34.39 -0.48 0.32
C MET A 294 -34.81 0.86 -0.31
N ILE A 295 -33.94 1.50 -1.07
CA ILE A 295 -34.29 2.73 -1.81
C ILE A 295 -35.49 2.49 -2.72
N ARG A 296 -35.46 1.44 -3.57
CA ARG A 296 -36.57 1.12 -4.49
C ARG A 296 -37.90 0.79 -3.79
N ILE A 297 -37.84 0.21 -2.58
CA ILE A 297 -39.04 -0.04 -1.76
C ILE A 297 -39.61 1.28 -1.24
N LEU A 298 -38.76 2.15 -0.68
CA LEU A 298 -39.16 3.47 -0.17
C LEU A 298 -39.73 4.37 -1.27
N GLU A 299 -39.16 4.35 -2.47
CA GLU A 299 -39.67 5.09 -3.65
C GLU A 299 -41.08 4.65 -4.07
N LYS A 300 -41.49 3.42 -3.75
CA LYS A 300 -42.85 2.93 -3.95
C LYS A 300 -43.82 3.33 -2.83
N GLY A 301 -43.35 4.08 -1.82
CA GLY A 301 -44.14 4.47 -0.67
C GLY A 301 -44.37 3.33 0.34
N VAL A 302 -43.62 2.23 0.24
CA VAL A 302 -43.73 1.10 1.16
C VAL A 302 -42.75 1.32 2.32
N PRO A 303 -43.21 1.24 3.59
CA PRO A 303 -42.32 1.37 4.74
C PRO A 303 -41.25 0.28 4.80
N VAL A 304 -40.07 0.64 5.24
CA VAL A 304 -38.95 -0.27 5.50
C VAL A 304 -38.55 -0.17 6.95
N LYS A 305 -38.41 -1.33 7.62
CA LYS A 305 -37.78 -1.42 8.95
C LYS A 305 -36.59 -2.34 8.93
N ALA A 306 -35.62 -2.04 9.77
CA ALA A 306 -34.43 -2.88 9.93
C ALA A 306 -34.07 -3.06 11.40
N GLU A 307 -33.54 -4.24 11.69
CA GLU A 307 -32.84 -4.55 12.94
C GLU A 307 -31.35 -4.40 12.75
N LEU A 308 -30.68 -3.86 13.77
CA LEU A 308 -29.24 -3.64 13.77
C LEU A 308 -28.66 -3.89 15.16
N ASN A 309 -27.57 -4.66 15.24
CA ASN A 309 -26.79 -4.82 16.45
C ASN A 309 -25.30 -4.67 16.12
N ILE A 310 -24.68 -3.62 16.59
CA ILE A 310 -23.25 -3.38 16.52
C ILE A 310 -22.68 -3.41 17.93
N GLN A 311 -21.77 -4.32 18.21
CA GLN A 311 -20.95 -4.30 19.41
C GLN A 311 -19.51 -4.01 18.99
N ALA A 312 -19.03 -2.84 19.32
CA ALA A 312 -17.68 -2.37 19.02
C ALA A 312 -16.98 -1.94 20.30
N GLN A 313 -15.68 -2.11 20.33
CA GLN A 313 -14.84 -1.70 21.45
C GLN A 313 -13.76 -0.75 20.98
N PHE A 314 -13.65 0.40 21.67
CA PHE A 314 -12.53 1.31 21.53
C PHE A 314 -11.44 0.91 22.51
N HIS A 315 -10.20 0.99 22.06
CA HIS A 315 -9.01 0.72 22.85
C HIS A 315 -8.26 2.05 23.00
N ASP A 316 -8.35 2.60 24.22
CA ASP A 316 -7.82 3.93 24.56
C ASP A 316 -6.58 3.75 25.46
N GLU A 317 -5.56 3.10 24.93
CA GLU A 317 -4.28 3.02 25.62
C GLU A 317 -3.49 4.30 25.35
N ALA A 318 -3.02 4.93 26.40
CA ALA A 318 -2.48 6.29 26.43
C ALA A 318 -1.47 6.61 25.33
N GLY A 319 -1.92 6.89 24.13
CA GLY A 319 -1.17 7.60 23.09
C GLY A 319 -0.09 6.86 22.31
N LYS A 320 0.22 5.59 22.62
CA LYS A 320 1.27 4.80 21.97
C LYS A 320 0.79 3.40 21.58
N ASN A 321 -0.29 3.33 20.82
CA ASN A 321 -0.86 2.06 20.37
C ASN A 321 -0.62 1.75 18.88
N GLY A 322 0.12 2.60 18.18
CA GLY A 322 0.73 2.28 16.90
C GLY A 322 2.13 1.71 17.11
N PHE A 323 2.55 0.76 16.32
CA PHE A 323 3.91 0.23 16.35
C PHE A 323 4.34 -0.29 14.98
N ASN A 324 5.66 -0.37 14.79
CA ASN A 324 6.33 -1.09 13.71
C ASN A 324 7.04 -2.29 14.32
N LEU A 325 7.06 -3.43 13.64
CA LEU A 325 7.78 -4.61 14.08
C LEU A 325 9.09 -4.78 13.31
N ILE A 326 10.20 -4.83 14.03
CA ILE A 326 11.56 -4.86 13.47
C ILE A 326 12.23 -6.19 13.81
N ALA A 327 13.02 -6.73 12.86
CA ALA A 327 13.92 -7.86 13.08
C ALA A 327 15.09 -7.78 12.09
N GLU A 328 16.22 -8.45 12.38
CA GLU A 328 17.45 -8.33 11.58
C GLU A 328 18.18 -9.65 11.35
N ILE A 329 18.82 -9.75 10.19
CA ILE A 329 20.00 -10.59 9.97
C ILE A 329 21.22 -9.65 10.05
N PRO A 330 22.07 -9.73 11.10
CA PRO A 330 23.22 -8.86 11.23
C PRO A 330 24.21 -9.03 10.08
N GLY A 331 24.76 -7.90 9.64
CA GLY A 331 25.82 -7.88 8.63
C GLY A 331 27.19 -8.33 9.18
N THR A 332 28.14 -8.49 8.28
CA THR A 332 29.53 -8.85 8.60
C THR A 332 30.44 -7.62 8.62
N ASP A 333 31.13 -7.33 7.52
CA ASP A 333 32.12 -6.24 7.42
C ASP A 333 31.52 -4.84 7.21
N LEU A 334 30.30 -4.76 6.67
CA LEU A 334 29.54 -3.51 6.51
C LEU A 334 28.28 -3.48 7.42
N ARG A 335 28.39 -4.06 8.61
CA ARG A 335 27.26 -4.29 9.53
C ARG A 335 26.50 -3.02 9.95
N ASP A 336 27.13 -1.85 9.88
CA ASP A 336 26.51 -0.57 10.21
C ASP A 336 25.68 0.03 9.07
N GLU A 337 25.81 -0.52 7.86
CA GLU A 337 24.97 -0.18 6.75
C GLU A 337 23.78 -1.16 6.65
N VAL A 338 22.62 -0.66 6.23
CA VAL A 338 21.36 -1.40 6.32
C VAL A 338 20.67 -1.49 4.97
N VAL A 339 20.21 -2.69 4.61
CA VAL A 339 19.20 -2.93 3.59
C VAL A 339 17.90 -3.24 4.31
N ILE A 340 16.81 -2.53 4.00
CA ILE A 340 15.50 -2.80 4.59
C ILE A 340 14.61 -3.47 3.55
N ILE A 341 13.90 -4.51 3.97
CA ILE A 341 12.76 -5.08 3.27
C ILE A 341 11.53 -4.90 4.13
N GLY A 342 10.39 -4.53 3.55
CA GLY A 342 9.22 -4.23 4.36
C GLY A 342 7.91 -4.29 3.61
N ALA A 343 6.84 -4.39 4.38
CA ALA A 343 5.46 -4.33 3.97
C ALA A 343 4.62 -3.84 5.15
N HIS A 344 3.43 -3.34 4.92
CA HIS A 344 2.58 -3.01 6.07
C HIS A 344 2.01 -4.27 6.73
N PHE A 345 1.79 -4.16 8.02
CA PHE A 345 1.38 -5.24 8.89
C PHE A 345 -0.08 -5.17 9.30
N ASP A 346 -0.63 -3.97 9.29
CA ASP A 346 -2.04 -3.71 9.53
C ASP A 346 -2.91 -4.09 8.32
N SER A 347 -4.20 -4.03 8.51
CA SER A 347 -5.21 -4.25 7.46
C SER A 347 -6.53 -3.61 7.83
N HIS A 348 -7.39 -3.39 6.85
CA HIS A 348 -8.81 -3.11 7.09
C HIS A 348 -9.51 -4.27 7.81
N HIS A 349 -10.71 -4.01 8.39
CA HIS A 349 -11.41 -4.95 9.25
C HIS A 349 -12.58 -5.69 8.57
N SER A 350 -12.90 -5.40 7.32
CA SER A 350 -14.03 -6.02 6.62
C SER A 350 -13.73 -7.40 6.06
N GLY A 351 -12.47 -7.64 5.69
CA GLY A 351 -11.91 -8.96 5.39
C GLY A 351 -10.94 -9.41 6.48
N THR A 352 -10.11 -10.38 6.20
CA THR A 352 -9.06 -10.84 7.10
C THR A 352 -7.69 -10.22 6.80
N GLY A 353 -7.60 -9.33 5.80
CA GLY A 353 -6.36 -8.68 5.40
C GLY A 353 -5.35 -9.65 4.80
N ALA A 354 -5.82 -10.62 3.98
CA ALA A 354 -4.97 -11.65 3.40
C ALA A 354 -4.10 -11.08 2.28
N THR A 355 -4.73 -10.47 1.27
CA THR A 355 -4.04 -9.91 0.11
C THR A 355 -3.53 -8.49 0.37
N ASP A 356 -4.11 -7.82 1.39
CA ASP A 356 -3.83 -6.45 1.82
C ASP A 356 -3.64 -6.38 3.35
N ASN A 357 -2.44 -6.62 3.91
CA ASN A 357 -1.21 -7.02 3.22
C ASN A 357 -0.50 -8.16 3.97
N ALA A 358 -1.25 -9.23 4.40
CA ALA A 358 -0.59 -10.41 4.98
C ALA A 358 0.35 -11.07 3.95
N THR A 359 0.02 -11.02 2.65
CA THR A 359 0.88 -11.55 1.57
C THR A 359 2.22 -10.84 1.52
N GLY A 360 2.25 -9.51 1.54
CA GLY A 360 3.49 -8.75 1.56
C GLY A 360 4.29 -9.01 2.84
N SER A 361 3.65 -8.90 3.99
CA SER A 361 4.28 -9.16 5.29
C SER A 361 4.86 -10.58 5.37
N ALA A 362 4.11 -11.61 4.95
CA ALA A 362 4.57 -12.99 4.95
C ALA A 362 5.71 -13.23 3.95
N ALA A 363 5.68 -12.59 2.77
CA ALA A 363 6.77 -12.70 1.80
C ALA A 363 8.08 -12.10 2.34
N MET A 364 8.02 -10.97 3.04
CA MET A 364 9.18 -10.36 3.69
C MET A 364 9.72 -11.20 4.85
N MET A 365 8.83 -11.76 5.69
CA MET A 365 9.19 -12.70 6.76
C MET A 365 9.87 -13.94 6.18
N GLU A 366 9.27 -14.55 5.16
CA GLU A 366 9.79 -15.75 4.49
C GLU A 366 11.13 -15.50 3.81
N ALA A 367 11.35 -14.31 3.23
CA ALA A 367 12.65 -13.95 2.65
C ALA A 367 13.77 -14.00 3.70
N LEU A 368 13.54 -13.51 4.92
CA LEU A 368 14.53 -13.64 6.00
C LEU A 368 14.70 -15.09 6.45
N ARG A 369 13.60 -15.87 6.55
CA ARG A 369 13.69 -17.29 6.86
C ARG A 369 14.54 -18.03 5.83
N ILE A 370 14.31 -17.80 4.54
CA ILE A 370 15.09 -18.40 3.44
C ILE A 370 16.58 -18.06 3.60
N LEU A 371 16.92 -16.78 3.77
CA LEU A 371 18.31 -16.33 3.93
C LEU A 371 18.99 -16.98 5.14
N ARG A 372 18.28 -17.14 6.26
CA ARG A 372 18.78 -17.86 7.44
C ARG A 372 18.97 -19.34 7.17
N ALA A 373 18.00 -19.99 6.52
CA ALA A 373 18.04 -21.43 6.23
C ALA A 373 19.21 -21.81 5.31
N VAL A 374 19.55 -20.96 4.32
CA VAL A 374 20.70 -21.20 3.43
C VAL A 374 22.04 -20.77 4.03
N GLY A 375 22.05 -20.23 5.26
CA GLY A 375 23.26 -19.79 5.94
C GLY A 375 23.90 -18.55 5.30
N ALA A 376 23.10 -17.67 4.71
CA ALA A 376 23.58 -16.42 4.12
C ALA A 376 24.32 -15.56 5.15
N LYS A 377 25.47 -15.00 4.74
CA LYS A 377 26.27 -14.08 5.55
C LYS A 377 26.37 -12.74 4.83
N PRO A 378 25.34 -11.90 4.95
CA PRO A 378 25.32 -10.63 4.25
C PRO A 378 26.44 -9.71 4.77
N ARG A 379 26.98 -8.84 3.92
CA ARG A 379 27.94 -7.82 4.34
C ARG A 379 27.24 -6.73 5.14
N ARG A 380 26.08 -6.24 4.63
CA ARG A 380 25.21 -5.27 5.32
C ARG A 380 24.15 -5.97 6.16
N THR A 381 23.72 -5.35 7.21
CA THR A 381 22.55 -5.81 7.97
C THR A 381 21.32 -5.78 7.09
N ILE A 382 20.57 -6.91 7.05
CA ILE A 382 19.25 -6.97 6.40
C ILE A 382 18.19 -6.82 7.50
N ARG A 383 17.44 -5.73 7.44
CA ARG A 383 16.38 -5.38 8.40
C ARG A 383 15.01 -5.63 7.78
N LEU A 384 14.14 -6.28 8.52
CA LEU A 384 12.72 -6.35 8.26
C LEU A 384 12.03 -5.18 8.95
N GLY A 385 11.16 -4.47 8.22
CA GLY A 385 10.22 -3.52 8.76
C GLY A 385 8.80 -3.92 8.40
N LEU A 386 8.00 -4.33 9.40
CA LEU A 386 6.57 -4.54 9.25
C LEU A 386 5.85 -3.32 9.82
N TRP A 387 5.29 -2.52 8.91
CA TRP A 387 4.76 -1.19 9.25
C TRP A 387 3.32 -1.27 9.73
N GLY A 388 2.99 -0.53 10.79
CA GLY A 388 1.62 -0.34 11.22
C GLY A 388 1.06 0.98 10.71
N GLY A 389 -0.27 1.06 10.52
CA GLY A 389 -0.94 2.31 10.15
C GLY A 389 -0.67 2.76 8.71
N GLU A 390 -0.39 1.85 7.81
CA GLU A 390 -0.31 2.13 6.39
C GLU A 390 -1.66 2.58 5.87
N GLU A 391 -2.69 1.81 6.19
CA GLU A 391 -4.09 2.01 5.83
C GLU A 391 -4.67 3.35 6.33
N GLU A 392 -4.07 3.92 7.35
CA GLU A 392 -4.42 5.22 7.89
C GLU A 392 -3.49 6.35 7.40
N GLY A 393 -2.68 6.09 6.40
CA GLY A 393 -1.86 7.06 5.68
C GLY A 393 -0.36 6.95 5.93
N LEU A 394 0.21 5.75 5.85
CA LEU A 394 1.65 5.46 5.96
C LEU A 394 2.24 5.87 7.31
N LEU A 395 1.45 5.79 8.41
CA LEU A 395 1.83 6.43 9.68
C LEU A 395 3.09 5.81 10.28
N GLY A 396 3.19 4.47 10.28
CA GLY A 396 4.32 3.77 10.85
C GLY A 396 5.61 3.97 10.09
N SER A 397 5.61 3.84 8.76
CA SER A 397 6.81 4.07 7.96
C SER A 397 7.27 5.53 8.02
N ARG A 398 6.31 6.50 8.05
CA ARG A 398 6.63 7.92 8.25
C ARG A 398 7.25 8.19 9.62
N ALA A 399 6.70 7.60 10.67
CA ALA A 399 7.25 7.72 12.02
C ALA A 399 8.69 7.16 12.07
N TYR A 400 8.89 5.97 11.50
CA TYR A 400 10.18 5.32 11.41
C TYR A 400 11.21 6.17 10.64
N VAL A 401 10.86 6.65 9.46
CA VAL A 401 11.76 7.49 8.65
C VAL A 401 12.11 8.79 9.38
N LYS A 402 11.15 9.41 10.03
CA LYS A 402 11.37 10.64 10.80
C LYS A 402 12.29 10.44 11.98
N GLU A 403 12.15 9.33 12.68
CA GLU A 403 12.95 8.99 13.86
C GLU A 403 14.40 8.64 13.50
N HIS A 404 14.60 7.88 12.42
CA HIS A 404 15.91 7.30 12.08
C HIS A 404 16.65 8.07 10.99
N PHE A 405 15.95 8.62 10.00
CA PHE A 405 16.60 9.11 8.77
C PHE A 405 16.46 10.62 8.54
N GLY A 406 15.34 11.20 8.91
CA GLY A 406 15.14 12.64 8.73
C GLY A 406 13.68 13.05 8.57
N ASP A 407 13.44 14.33 8.74
CA ASP A 407 12.10 14.92 8.64
C ASP A 407 11.89 15.54 7.25
N PRO A 408 10.96 14.98 6.42
CA PRO A 408 10.70 15.49 5.07
C PRO A 408 10.14 16.92 5.06
N ALA A 409 9.55 17.39 6.16
CA ALA A 409 9.04 18.75 6.25
C ALA A 409 10.15 19.81 6.33
N THR A 410 11.26 19.45 6.91
CA THR A 410 12.40 20.35 7.13
C THR A 410 13.65 19.95 6.36
N MET A 411 13.70 18.72 5.86
CA MET A 411 14.88 18.06 5.28
C MET A 411 16.09 18.04 6.23
N LYS A 412 15.82 18.04 7.55
CA LYS A 412 16.85 17.80 8.56
C LYS A 412 17.13 16.29 8.59
N LEU A 413 18.24 15.89 7.96
CA LEU A 413 18.68 14.50 7.90
C LEU A 413 19.42 14.11 9.17
N LEU A 414 19.32 12.82 9.56
CA LEU A 414 19.97 12.22 10.72
C LEU A 414 21.18 11.38 10.28
N PRO A 415 22.11 11.06 11.18
CA PRO A 415 23.32 10.28 10.82
C PRO A 415 23.03 8.90 10.21
N GLU A 416 21.91 8.25 10.57
CA GLU A 416 21.52 6.96 10.00
C GLU A 416 21.05 7.06 8.55
N HIS A 417 20.67 8.24 8.08
CA HIS A 417 20.31 8.46 6.69
C HIS A 417 21.41 7.95 5.73
N GLU A 418 22.68 8.23 6.03
CA GLU A 418 23.80 7.79 5.20
C GLU A 418 24.03 6.27 5.26
N LYS A 419 23.51 5.58 6.26
CA LYS A 419 23.69 4.14 6.43
C LYS A 419 22.72 3.30 5.60
N LEU A 420 21.58 3.84 5.19
CA LEU A 420 20.61 3.08 4.39
C LEU A 420 21.14 2.84 2.97
N ALA A 421 21.24 1.58 2.59
CA ALA A 421 21.66 1.15 1.25
C ALA A 421 20.50 1.00 0.28
N ALA A 422 19.36 0.46 0.73
CA ALA A 422 18.13 0.30 -0.04
C ALA A 422 16.93 0.00 0.86
N TYR A 423 15.72 0.32 0.39
CA TYR A 423 14.45 -0.16 0.91
C TYR A 423 13.62 -0.79 -0.21
N PHE A 424 13.12 -2.01 0.02
CA PHE A 424 12.25 -2.73 -0.92
C PHE A 424 10.91 -3.02 -0.25
N ASN A 425 9.81 -2.68 -0.95
CA ASN A 425 8.43 -2.77 -0.47
C ASN A 425 7.60 -3.72 -1.32
N ILE A 426 6.61 -4.38 -0.69
CA ILE A 426 5.56 -5.15 -1.35
C ILE A 426 4.22 -4.75 -0.78
N ASP A 427 3.31 -4.35 -1.68
CA ASP A 427 1.96 -3.95 -1.32
C ASP A 427 1.08 -3.83 -2.57
N ASN A 428 0.69 -4.96 -3.15
CA ASN A 428 -0.22 -4.99 -4.31
C ASN A 428 -0.84 -6.39 -4.53
N GLY A 429 -1.27 -7.02 -3.45
CA GLY A 429 -1.98 -8.29 -3.51
C GLY A 429 -1.07 -9.51 -3.61
N THR A 430 -1.56 -10.57 -4.23
CA THR A 430 -0.98 -11.90 -4.19
C THR A 430 -0.28 -12.34 -5.48
N GLY A 431 -0.30 -11.52 -6.54
CA GLY A 431 0.25 -11.91 -7.84
C GLY A 431 1.78 -11.92 -7.84
N ARG A 432 2.34 -12.77 -8.70
CA ARG A 432 3.81 -12.89 -8.83
C ARG A 432 4.50 -11.57 -9.14
N ILE A 433 5.72 -11.43 -8.70
CA ILE A 433 6.58 -10.31 -9.07
C ILE A 433 7.00 -10.45 -10.53
N ARG A 434 6.82 -9.36 -11.31
CA ARG A 434 7.26 -9.26 -12.70
C ARG A 434 8.52 -8.38 -12.86
N GLY A 435 8.80 -7.58 -11.82
CA GLY A 435 9.93 -6.66 -11.81
C GLY A 435 9.87 -5.63 -10.68
N ILE A 436 10.42 -4.46 -10.94
CA ILE A 436 10.54 -3.40 -9.93
C ILE A 436 10.40 -2.00 -10.55
N TRP A 437 9.71 -1.11 -9.82
CA TRP A 437 9.65 0.31 -10.12
C TRP A 437 10.92 1.00 -9.65
N SER A 438 11.63 1.70 -10.53
CA SER A 438 12.86 2.41 -10.13
C SER A 438 12.63 3.81 -9.54
N GLN A 439 11.39 4.24 -9.38
CA GLN A 439 11.00 5.52 -8.75
C GLN A 439 11.76 6.74 -9.33
N ASN A 440 11.85 6.84 -10.66
CA ASN A 440 12.65 7.85 -11.36
C ASN A 440 14.16 7.79 -11.06
N ASN A 441 14.66 6.77 -10.39
CA ASN A 441 16.08 6.56 -10.18
C ASN A 441 16.67 5.74 -11.35
N LEU A 442 17.03 6.39 -12.42
CA LEU A 442 17.53 5.73 -13.62
C LEU A 442 18.86 5.00 -13.40
N ALA A 443 19.65 5.43 -12.40
CA ALA A 443 20.96 4.85 -12.11
C ALA A 443 20.90 3.40 -11.60
N VAL A 444 19.76 2.98 -11.01
CA VAL A 444 19.59 1.60 -10.50
C VAL A 444 19.12 0.61 -11.56
N GLN A 445 18.67 1.05 -12.73
CA GLN A 445 18.03 0.19 -13.73
C GLN A 445 18.92 -0.94 -14.19
N LYS A 446 20.17 -0.63 -14.52
CA LYS A 446 21.15 -1.65 -14.96
C LYS A 446 21.50 -2.63 -13.83
N ILE A 447 21.54 -2.14 -12.59
CA ILE A 447 21.79 -2.95 -11.40
C ILE A 447 20.67 -3.97 -11.24
N PHE A 448 19.43 -3.52 -11.24
CA PHE A 448 18.27 -4.40 -11.10
C PHE A 448 18.13 -5.38 -12.27
N ALA A 449 18.37 -4.94 -13.50
CA ALA A 449 18.37 -5.82 -14.65
C ALA A 449 19.36 -6.99 -14.49
N GLN A 450 20.57 -6.73 -13.96
CA GLN A 450 21.55 -7.79 -13.68
C GLN A 450 21.13 -8.71 -12.53
N TRP A 451 20.52 -8.18 -11.47
CA TRP A 451 20.01 -8.99 -10.37
C TRP A 451 18.85 -9.90 -10.78
N MET A 452 18.09 -9.49 -11.81
CA MET A 452 16.98 -10.29 -12.36
C MET A 452 17.43 -11.39 -13.33
N GLU A 453 18.66 -11.35 -13.85
CA GLU A 453 19.15 -12.40 -14.78
C GLU A 453 18.89 -13.83 -14.28
N PRO A 454 19.24 -14.19 -13.03
CA PRO A 454 18.97 -15.53 -12.50
C PRO A 454 17.50 -15.77 -12.17
N LEU A 455 16.58 -14.82 -12.38
CA LEU A 455 15.15 -14.91 -12.08
C LEU A 455 14.26 -14.83 -13.32
N LYS A 456 14.87 -14.77 -14.52
CA LYS A 456 14.12 -14.63 -15.79
C LYS A 456 13.16 -15.79 -16.06
N ASP A 457 13.55 -16.99 -15.71
CA ASP A 457 12.71 -18.19 -15.82
C ASP A 457 11.50 -18.17 -14.88
N LEU A 458 11.55 -17.36 -13.82
CA LEU A 458 10.42 -17.07 -12.93
C LEU A 458 9.55 -15.90 -13.45
N GLY A 459 9.87 -15.35 -14.62
CA GLY A 459 9.14 -14.25 -15.25
C GLY A 459 9.45 -12.85 -14.68
N VAL A 460 10.57 -12.68 -13.97
CA VAL A 460 11.01 -11.41 -13.40
C VAL A 460 11.95 -10.73 -14.39
N THR A 461 11.41 -9.81 -15.18
CA THR A 461 12.17 -9.22 -16.32
C THR A 461 12.02 -7.70 -16.43
N LEU A 462 11.06 -7.09 -15.71
CA LEU A 462 10.65 -5.72 -15.91
C LEU A 462 11.34 -4.74 -14.95
N VAL A 463 12.06 -3.76 -15.48
CA VAL A 463 12.47 -2.57 -14.72
C VAL A 463 11.79 -1.36 -15.32
N SER A 464 10.80 -0.82 -14.61
CA SER A 464 10.09 0.38 -15.06
C SER A 464 10.70 1.64 -14.45
N PRO A 465 10.98 2.69 -15.23
CA PRO A 465 11.48 3.96 -14.72
C PRO A 465 10.43 4.74 -13.92
N ARG A 466 9.16 4.38 -14.04
CA ARG A 466 8.04 5.15 -13.51
C ARG A 466 8.02 5.18 -11.98
N PRO A 467 7.60 6.29 -11.38
CA PRO A 467 7.24 6.32 -9.97
C PRO A 467 5.88 5.64 -9.76
N VAL A 468 5.72 4.98 -8.63
CA VAL A 468 4.45 4.48 -8.14
C VAL A 468 4.14 5.18 -6.81
N THR A 469 2.86 5.33 -6.49
CA THR A 469 2.39 6.06 -5.32
C THR A 469 1.66 5.15 -4.35
N SER A 470 1.32 5.69 -3.19
CA SER A 470 0.34 5.15 -2.26
C SER A 470 0.79 3.92 -1.46
N THR A 471 2.09 3.80 -1.09
CA THR A 471 2.56 2.81 -0.12
C THR A 471 3.90 3.22 0.52
N ASP A 472 4.38 2.46 1.50
CA ASP A 472 5.42 2.80 2.47
C ASP A 472 6.78 3.21 1.91
N HIS A 473 7.15 2.77 0.69
CA HIS A 473 8.41 3.21 0.05
C HIS A 473 8.47 4.73 -0.15
N LEU A 474 7.31 5.38 -0.21
CA LEU A 474 7.23 6.84 -0.34
C LEU A 474 7.76 7.57 0.88
N SER A 475 7.66 6.98 2.07
CA SER A 475 8.22 7.56 3.30
C SER A 475 9.74 7.71 3.20
N PHE A 476 10.41 6.73 2.61
CA PHE A 476 11.85 6.74 2.36
C PHE A 476 12.22 7.67 1.20
N ASP A 477 11.48 7.61 0.09
CA ASP A 477 11.68 8.47 -1.07
C ASP A 477 11.52 9.96 -0.73
N ALA A 478 10.64 10.29 0.22
CA ALA A 478 10.38 11.65 0.67
C ALA A 478 11.59 12.35 1.32
N VAL A 479 12.57 11.58 1.79
CA VAL A 479 13.84 12.10 2.32
C VAL A 479 15.05 11.76 1.42
N GLY A 480 14.78 11.36 0.16
CA GLY A 480 15.81 11.05 -0.84
C GLY A 480 16.51 9.71 -0.67
N LEU A 481 15.97 8.81 0.15
CA LEU A 481 16.47 7.46 0.31
C LEU A 481 15.98 6.54 -0.83
N PRO A 482 16.77 5.52 -1.21
CA PRO A 482 16.43 4.60 -2.30
C PRO A 482 15.35 3.61 -1.86
N GLY A 483 14.09 4.03 -1.94
CA GLY A 483 12.89 3.23 -1.66
C GLY A 483 12.24 2.77 -2.96
N PHE A 484 11.91 1.47 -3.06
CA PHE A 484 11.40 0.84 -4.27
C PHE A 484 10.22 -0.07 -3.96
N GLN A 485 9.26 -0.13 -4.89
CA GLN A 485 8.12 -1.04 -4.88
C GLN A 485 8.31 -2.09 -5.97
N PHE A 486 8.08 -3.37 -5.67
CA PHE A 486 8.04 -4.41 -6.69
C PHE A 486 6.80 -4.27 -7.60
N ILE A 487 6.92 -4.71 -8.84
CA ILE A 487 5.83 -4.79 -9.80
C ILE A 487 5.19 -6.17 -9.67
N GLN A 488 3.96 -6.21 -9.19
CA GLN A 488 3.17 -7.44 -9.04
C GLN A 488 2.06 -7.50 -10.09
N GLU A 489 1.71 -8.71 -10.51
CA GLU A 489 0.46 -8.93 -11.23
C GLU A 489 -0.72 -8.60 -10.30
N ARG A 490 -1.66 -7.79 -10.76
CA ARG A 490 -2.78 -7.33 -9.93
C ARG A 490 -3.82 -8.42 -9.64
N LEU A 491 -3.92 -9.42 -10.50
CA LEU A 491 -4.96 -10.45 -10.45
C LEU A 491 -6.35 -9.84 -10.29
N GLU A 492 -7.01 -10.07 -9.18
CA GLU A 492 -8.30 -9.47 -8.80
C GLU A 492 -8.18 -8.49 -7.61
N TYR A 493 -6.95 -8.04 -7.31
CA TYR A 493 -6.70 -7.14 -6.17
C TYR A 493 -7.54 -5.87 -6.26
N ASN A 494 -7.47 -5.15 -7.39
CA ASN A 494 -8.18 -3.88 -7.54
C ASN A 494 -9.70 -4.05 -7.70
N SER A 495 -10.18 -5.19 -8.21
CA SER A 495 -11.61 -5.43 -8.46
C SER A 495 -12.33 -6.02 -7.27
N ARG A 496 -11.66 -6.82 -6.46
CA ARG A 496 -12.35 -7.66 -5.48
C ARG A 496 -11.78 -7.57 -4.08
N THR A 497 -10.46 -7.68 -3.88
CA THR A 497 -9.92 -7.89 -2.53
C THR A 497 -9.45 -6.64 -1.83
N HIS A 498 -8.89 -5.66 -2.53
CA HIS A 498 -8.34 -4.43 -1.94
C HIS A 498 -9.39 -3.65 -1.13
N HIS A 499 -9.18 -3.50 0.17
CA HIS A 499 -10.04 -2.82 1.15
C HIS A 499 -11.48 -3.38 1.24
N SER A 500 -11.68 -4.67 0.99
CA SER A 500 -13.02 -5.26 0.90
C SER A 500 -13.24 -6.47 1.82
N ASN A 501 -14.49 -6.89 1.91
CA ASN A 501 -14.90 -8.11 2.61
C ASN A 501 -14.41 -9.40 1.94
N MET A 502 -13.90 -9.31 0.72
CA MET A 502 -13.38 -10.46 -0.04
C MET A 502 -11.86 -10.65 0.17
N ASP A 503 -11.24 -9.85 1.02
CA ASP A 503 -9.81 -9.98 1.33
C ASP A 503 -9.55 -11.12 2.31
N THR A 504 -9.57 -12.35 1.77
CA THR A 504 -9.40 -13.62 2.51
C THR A 504 -8.35 -14.52 1.85
N VAL A 505 -7.88 -15.53 2.58
CA VAL A 505 -6.85 -16.48 2.13
C VAL A 505 -7.26 -17.23 0.86
N ASP A 506 -8.55 -17.43 0.62
CA ASP A 506 -9.06 -18.12 -0.57
C ASP A 506 -8.68 -17.44 -1.89
N HIS A 507 -8.37 -16.15 -1.84
CA HIS A 507 -7.90 -15.36 -2.98
C HIS A 507 -6.38 -15.38 -3.17
N VAL A 508 -5.63 -15.98 -2.25
CA VAL A 508 -4.16 -16.02 -2.30
C VAL A 508 -3.66 -17.12 -3.24
N GLN A 509 -2.72 -16.76 -4.10
CA GLN A 509 -2.15 -17.67 -5.10
C GLN A 509 -0.80 -18.23 -4.62
N ARG A 510 -0.81 -19.48 -4.17
CA ARG A 510 0.35 -20.16 -3.56
C ARG A 510 1.64 -20.04 -4.37
N ASP A 511 1.60 -20.37 -5.67
CA ASP A 511 2.81 -20.43 -6.50
C ASP A 511 3.39 -19.01 -6.75
N ASP A 512 2.52 -18.01 -6.80
CA ASP A 512 2.93 -16.61 -6.91
C ASP A 512 3.59 -16.12 -5.61
N MET A 513 3.07 -16.54 -4.45
CA MET A 513 3.65 -16.18 -3.15
C MET A 513 5.02 -16.84 -2.91
N VAL A 514 5.17 -18.08 -3.32
CA VAL A 514 6.46 -18.81 -3.28
C VAL A 514 7.50 -18.11 -4.15
N GLN A 515 7.12 -17.70 -5.37
CA GLN A 515 7.98 -16.90 -6.25
C GLN A 515 8.33 -15.54 -5.62
N MET A 516 7.34 -14.84 -5.07
CA MET A 516 7.48 -13.51 -4.46
C MET A 516 8.52 -13.53 -3.34
N ALA A 517 8.38 -14.41 -2.36
CA ALA A 517 9.32 -14.53 -1.24
C ALA A 517 10.75 -14.84 -1.70
N THR A 518 10.89 -15.71 -2.72
CA THR A 518 12.18 -16.05 -3.33
C THR A 518 12.83 -14.83 -4.00
N VAL A 519 12.07 -14.07 -4.77
CA VAL A 519 12.55 -12.84 -5.45
C VAL A 519 13.01 -11.80 -4.43
N VAL A 520 12.23 -11.56 -3.38
CA VAL A 520 12.59 -10.62 -2.30
C VAL A 520 13.90 -11.05 -1.65
N ALA A 521 14.06 -12.34 -1.32
CA ALA A 521 15.30 -12.85 -0.72
C ALA A 521 16.52 -12.60 -1.61
N VAL A 522 16.40 -12.80 -2.94
CA VAL A 522 17.48 -12.53 -3.90
C VAL A 522 17.83 -11.06 -3.96
N PHE A 523 16.83 -10.15 -4.02
CA PHE A 523 17.07 -8.71 -4.04
C PHE A 523 17.70 -8.22 -2.74
N ALA A 524 17.20 -8.66 -1.59
CA ALA A 524 17.77 -8.31 -0.28
C ALA A 524 19.22 -8.77 -0.16
N TYR A 525 19.52 -10.00 -0.59
CA TYR A 525 20.88 -10.55 -0.59
C TYR A 525 21.81 -9.75 -1.50
N ASN A 526 21.44 -9.53 -2.75
CA ASN A 526 22.26 -8.78 -3.71
C ASN A 526 22.55 -7.36 -3.20
N ALA A 527 21.55 -6.64 -2.69
CA ALA A 527 21.72 -5.31 -2.13
C ALA A 527 22.68 -5.30 -0.92
N ALA A 528 22.59 -6.33 -0.07
CA ALA A 528 23.43 -6.45 1.11
C ALA A 528 24.87 -6.87 0.78
N MET A 529 25.11 -7.53 -0.36
CA MET A 529 26.43 -8.01 -0.79
C MET A 529 27.20 -7.01 -1.65
N ARG A 530 26.54 -5.97 -2.20
CA ARG A 530 27.19 -4.96 -3.04
C ARG A 530 28.39 -4.29 -2.33
N ASN A 531 29.39 -3.87 -3.11
CA ASN A 531 30.48 -3.04 -2.58
C ASN A 531 29.95 -1.65 -2.19
N GLU A 532 29.14 -1.03 -3.04
CA GLU A 532 28.58 0.30 -2.83
C GLU A 532 27.09 0.23 -2.52
N LYS A 533 26.57 1.21 -1.80
CA LYS A 533 25.12 1.40 -1.65
C LYS A 533 24.47 1.68 -3.00
N LEU A 534 23.16 1.46 -3.12
CA LEU A 534 22.44 1.84 -4.34
C LEU A 534 22.55 3.35 -4.59
N PRO A 535 22.66 3.77 -5.85
CA PRO A 535 22.68 5.19 -6.22
C PRO A 535 21.41 5.89 -5.69
N ARG A 536 21.58 7.12 -5.23
CA ARG A 536 20.50 7.97 -4.76
C ARG A 536 20.12 9.03 -5.79
N LYS A 537 18.88 9.44 -5.78
CA LYS A 537 18.42 10.64 -6.49
C LYS A 537 18.92 11.91 -5.76
N ALA A 538 18.78 13.06 -6.42
CA ALA A 538 18.94 14.34 -5.73
C ALA A 538 17.93 14.45 -4.58
N LEU A 539 18.33 15.08 -3.49
CA LEU A 539 17.45 15.30 -2.35
C LEU A 539 16.22 16.12 -2.79
N PRO A 540 15.00 15.69 -2.40
CA PRO A 540 13.81 16.44 -2.69
C PRO A 540 13.79 17.77 -1.91
N ALA A 541 13.01 18.74 -2.37
CA ALA A 541 12.76 19.96 -1.61
C ALA A 541 11.92 19.63 -0.37
N PRO A 542 12.05 20.40 0.74
CA PRO A 542 11.20 20.26 1.90
C PRO A 542 9.71 20.26 1.51
N SER A 543 8.98 19.26 1.98
CA SER A 543 7.55 19.14 1.76
C SER A 543 6.83 19.20 3.10
N PRO A 544 6.18 20.32 3.46
CA PRO A 544 5.39 20.37 4.68
C PRO A 544 4.33 19.27 4.62
N GLN A 545 4.39 18.33 5.55
CA GLN A 545 3.38 17.29 5.66
C GLN A 545 2.03 17.94 5.89
N ARG A 546 1.02 17.60 5.09
CA ARG A 546 -0.36 17.82 5.50
C ARG A 546 -0.55 17.04 6.80
N ARG A 547 -1.01 17.71 7.85
CA ARG A 547 -1.39 17.02 9.09
C ARG A 547 -2.41 15.95 8.70
N PRO A 548 -2.26 14.69 9.16
CA PRO A 548 -3.36 13.74 9.06
C PRO A 548 -4.55 14.38 9.79
N GLU A 549 -5.65 14.57 9.08
CA GLU A 549 -6.92 15.02 9.66
C GLU A 549 -7.63 13.85 10.34
#